data_4378be8442bb8760ec493524e1ed22d9
#
_entry.id   4378be8442bb8760ec493524e1ed22d9
#
_cell.length_a   1.000
_cell.length_b   1.000
_cell.length_c   1.000
_cell.angle_alpha   90.00
_cell.angle_beta   90.00
_cell.angle_gamma   90.00
#
_symmetry.space_group_name_H-M   'P 1'
#
loop_
_entity.id
_entity.type
_entity.pdbx_description
1 polymer ?
#
loop_
_entity_poly.entity_id
_entity_poly.type
_entity_poly.pdbx_seq_one_letter_code
_entity_poly.pdbx_strand_id
1 'polypeptide(L)'
;VKYFVISTSFLTLLSCETDAQKLKIATIYAAPKRVVKEIPETGKTHIYTTRQEVTERLSPMILMLSKNAETLQFRIQGNIDSSGHNIHQVRKIRFEKGELNGNGITLRYYVEIKKKPGKESADVKGYNYTKDETYNIPNDVKIIKIELYEDRINDAPDSKPKLIAQQIFNSFVKI
;
A
#
# COMPACT_ATOMS: atom_id res chain seq x y z
N VAL A 1 -58.64 -9.28 -29.32
CA VAL A 1 -57.53 -8.44 -28.92
C VAL A 1 -56.80 -9.19 -27.82
N LYS A 2 -55.60 -9.74 -28.10
CA LYS A 2 -54.76 -10.44 -27.13
C LYS A 2 -53.71 -9.45 -26.58
N TYR A 3 -53.77 -9.14 -25.32
CA TYR A 3 -52.72 -8.36 -24.65
C TYR A 3 -51.57 -9.27 -24.25
N PHE A 4 -50.38 -8.97 -24.78
CA PHE A 4 -49.12 -9.62 -24.45
C PHE A 4 -48.45 -8.79 -23.33
N VAL A 5 -48.46 -9.31 -22.11
CA VAL A 5 -47.77 -8.67 -20.99
C VAL A 5 -46.31 -9.13 -20.99
N ILE A 6 -45.39 -8.26 -21.37
CA ILE A 6 -43.96 -8.49 -21.27
C ILE A 6 -43.55 -8.14 -19.83
N SER A 7 -43.31 -9.17 -19.00
CA SER A 7 -42.72 -9.04 -17.70
C SER A 7 -41.20 -8.84 -17.83
N THR A 8 -40.77 -7.60 -17.68
CA THR A 8 -39.34 -7.26 -17.64
C THR A 8 -38.81 -7.55 -16.24
N SER A 9 -38.21 -8.72 -16.07
CA SER A 9 -37.46 -9.04 -14.82
C SER A 9 -36.21 -8.19 -14.76
N PHE A 10 -36.21 -7.17 -13.92
CA PHE A 10 -35.03 -6.40 -13.54
C PHE A 10 -34.16 -7.31 -12.66
N LEU A 11 -33.11 -7.91 -13.23
CA LEU A 11 -32.02 -8.47 -12.45
C LEU A 11 -31.25 -7.30 -11.83
N THR A 12 -31.53 -6.98 -10.59
CA THR A 12 -30.66 -6.16 -9.75
C THR A 12 -29.43 -7.00 -9.46
N LEU A 13 -28.34 -6.73 -10.19
CA LEU A 13 -27.00 -7.14 -9.80
C LEU A 13 -26.70 -6.43 -8.48
N LEU A 14 -26.94 -7.11 -7.37
CA LEU A 14 -26.35 -6.75 -6.08
C LEU A 14 -24.84 -6.89 -6.26
N SER A 15 -24.18 -5.78 -6.63
CA SER A 15 -22.75 -5.66 -6.48
C SER A 15 -22.51 -5.71 -4.97
N CYS A 16 -22.08 -6.85 -4.48
CA CYS A 16 -21.52 -6.97 -3.14
C CYS A 16 -20.23 -6.14 -3.16
N GLU A 17 -20.33 -4.84 -2.85
CA GLU A 17 -19.19 -4.04 -2.43
C GLU A 17 -18.69 -4.70 -1.14
N THR A 18 -17.70 -5.58 -1.28
CA THR A 18 -16.88 -5.98 -0.15
C THR A 18 -16.36 -4.68 0.46
N ASP A 19 -16.60 -4.47 1.76
CA ASP A 19 -16.03 -3.37 2.54
C ASP A 19 -14.51 -3.36 2.32
N ALA A 20 -14.07 -2.66 1.28
CA ALA A 20 -12.66 -2.44 1.02
C ALA A 20 -12.14 -1.67 2.23
N GLN A 21 -11.39 -2.35 3.09
CA GLN A 21 -10.93 -1.72 4.31
C GLN A 21 -10.17 -0.44 3.97
N LYS A 22 -10.58 0.64 4.60
CA LYS A 22 -10.07 1.97 4.31
C LYS A 22 -8.57 2.04 4.54
N LEU A 23 -7.83 2.59 3.56
CA LEU A 23 -6.41 2.87 3.71
C LEU A 23 -6.17 3.72 4.98
N LYS A 24 -5.37 3.18 5.90
CA LYS A 24 -4.96 3.86 7.14
C LYS A 24 -3.58 4.47 6.91
N ILE A 25 -3.42 5.71 7.31
CA ILE A 25 -2.17 6.44 7.18
C ILE A 25 -1.80 7.06 8.53
N ALA A 26 -0.54 6.91 8.93
CA ALA A 26 0.01 7.47 10.15
C ALA A 26 1.28 8.27 9.85
N THR A 27 1.44 9.42 10.49
CA THR A 27 2.61 10.28 10.31
C THR A 27 3.84 9.69 11.00
N ILE A 28 4.98 9.74 10.31
CA ILE A 28 6.29 9.44 10.89
C ILE A 28 6.86 10.74 11.42
N TYR A 29 6.79 10.91 12.73
CA TYR A 29 7.27 12.11 13.41
C TYR A 29 8.78 12.09 13.63
N ALA A 30 9.37 13.30 13.67
CA ALA A 30 10.75 13.53 14.08
C ALA A 30 10.78 14.54 15.22
N ALA A 31 11.59 14.25 16.24
CA ALA A 31 11.85 15.15 17.35
C ALA A 31 13.22 15.80 17.25
N PRO A 32 13.40 17.04 17.78
CA PRO A 32 14.71 17.66 17.86
C PRO A 32 15.61 16.87 18.79
N LYS A 33 16.85 16.61 18.35
CA LYS A 33 17.88 15.93 19.14
C LYS A 33 19.11 16.83 19.19
N ARG A 34 19.54 17.19 20.40
CA ARG A 34 20.80 17.89 20.63
C ARG A 34 21.95 16.91 20.41
N VAL A 35 22.88 17.28 19.55
CA VAL A 35 24.11 16.52 19.30
C VAL A 35 25.30 17.36 19.76
N VAL A 36 26.16 16.76 20.55
CA VAL A 36 27.41 17.34 21.04
C VAL A 36 28.53 16.57 20.35
N LYS A 37 29.33 17.25 19.54
CA LYS A 37 30.48 16.66 18.86
C LYS A 37 31.75 17.38 19.29
N GLU A 38 32.68 16.64 19.85
CA GLU A 38 34.02 17.12 20.15
C GLU A 38 34.85 17.09 18.87
N ILE A 39 35.60 18.16 18.61
CA ILE A 39 36.50 18.27 17.45
C ILE A 39 37.91 17.89 17.98
N PRO A 40 38.41 16.67 17.65
CA PRO A 40 39.65 16.17 18.25
C PRO A 40 40.87 17.07 18.02
N GLU A 41 40.93 17.76 16.87
CA GLU A 41 42.06 18.62 16.49
C GLU A 41 42.15 19.92 17.29
N THR A 42 41.04 20.38 17.85
CA THR A 42 41.00 21.67 18.55
C THR A 42 40.52 21.57 20.01
N GLY A 43 40.07 20.40 20.47
CA GLY A 43 39.44 20.19 21.76
C GLY A 43 38.13 21.01 21.95
N LYS A 44 37.61 21.63 20.88
CA LYS A 44 36.39 22.43 20.94
C LYS A 44 35.16 21.54 20.78
N THR A 45 34.13 21.88 21.53
CA THR A 45 32.82 21.20 21.42
C THR A 45 31.91 21.95 20.50
N HIS A 46 31.41 21.27 19.45
CA HIS A 46 30.38 21.78 18.57
C HIS A 46 29.01 21.23 18.96
N ILE A 47 28.07 22.13 19.23
CA ILE A 47 26.71 21.74 19.63
C ILE A 47 25.76 22.15 18.51
N TYR A 48 24.99 21.17 18.01
CA TYR A 48 23.95 21.42 16.99
C TYR A 48 22.71 20.56 17.25
N THR A 49 21.61 20.94 16.64
CA THR A 49 20.35 20.21 16.74
C THR A 49 20.08 19.46 15.43
N THR A 50 19.80 18.18 15.53
CA THR A 50 19.31 17.34 14.41
C THR A 50 17.85 16.95 14.65
N ARG A 51 17.24 16.25 13.69
CA ARG A 51 15.93 15.66 13.83
C ARG A 51 16.05 14.13 13.79
N GLN A 52 15.52 13.46 14.80
CA GLN A 52 15.51 12.00 14.88
C GLN A 52 14.09 11.48 14.80
N GLU A 53 13.86 10.45 13.97
CA GLU A 53 12.57 9.76 13.92
C GLU A 53 12.22 9.16 15.28
N VAL A 54 11.00 9.42 15.75
CA VAL A 54 10.46 8.90 17.01
C VAL A 54 9.30 7.93 16.78
N THR A 55 8.80 7.88 15.54
CA THR A 55 7.80 6.90 15.12
C THR A 55 8.48 5.82 14.29
N GLU A 56 8.23 4.56 14.62
CA GLU A 56 8.76 3.43 13.86
C GLU A 56 8.28 3.46 12.41
N ARG A 57 9.22 3.25 11.48
CA ARG A 57 8.95 3.21 10.06
C ARG A 57 8.58 1.80 9.63
N LEU A 58 7.39 1.63 9.04
CA LEU A 58 6.98 0.35 8.50
C LEU A 58 7.75 0.05 7.20
N SER A 59 8.35 -1.13 7.13
CA SER A 59 8.92 -1.62 5.87
C SER A 59 7.83 -2.06 4.90
N PRO A 60 8.01 -1.88 3.57
CA PRO A 60 7.11 -2.42 2.56
C PRO A 60 6.98 -3.93 2.70
N MET A 61 5.76 -4.43 2.90
CA MET A 61 5.49 -5.84 3.15
C MET A 61 4.05 -6.21 2.82
N ILE A 62 3.85 -7.50 2.49
CA ILE A 62 2.54 -8.13 2.33
C ILE A 62 2.45 -9.25 3.36
N LEU A 63 1.55 -9.11 4.33
CA LEU A 63 1.38 -10.02 5.45
C LEU A 63 0.10 -10.82 5.28
N MET A 64 0.16 -12.15 5.40
CA MET A 64 -1.04 -12.97 5.49
C MET A 64 -1.71 -12.75 6.86
N LEU A 65 -3.00 -12.43 6.86
CA LEU A 65 -3.81 -12.30 8.08
C LEU A 65 -4.57 -13.60 8.34
N SER A 66 -5.25 -14.11 7.32
CA SER A 66 -5.94 -15.40 7.37
C SER A 66 -6.07 -15.99 5.97
N LYS A 67 -6.29 -17.30 5.91
CA LYS A 67 -6.51 -18.02 4.67
C LYS A 67 -7.40 -19.24 4.91
N ASN A 68 -8.37 -19.42 4.02
CA ASN A 68 -9.16 -20.65 3.92
C ASN A 68 -9.26 -21.10 2.45
N ALA A 69 -10.10 -22.08 2.14
CA ALA A 69 -10.25 -22.61 0.78
C ALA A 69 -10.85 -21.60 -0.22
N GLU A 70 -11.53 -20.56 0.27
CA GLU A 70 -12.33 -19.63 -0.54
C GLU A 70 -11.79 -18.21 -0.48
N THR A 71 -11.08 -17.83 0.59
CA THR A 71 -10.63 -16.47 0.82
C THR A 71 -9.19 -16.40 1.31
N LEU A 72 -8.48 -15.37 0.85
CA LEU A 72 -7.18 -14.94 1.37
C LEU A 72 -7.33 -13.52 1.91
N GLN A 73 -7.06 -13.35 3.21
CA GLN A 73 -6.98 -12.03 3.84
C GLN A 73 -5.53 -11.68 4.07
N PHE A 74 -5.14 -10.49 3.67
CA PHE A 74 -3.76 -10.01 3.79
C PHE A 74 -3.71 -8.52 4.05
N ARG A 75 -2.61 -8.08 4.63
CA ARG A 75 -2.30 -6.67 4.86
C ARG A 75 -1.20 -6.23 3.92
N ILE A 76 -1.42 -5.10 3.28
CA ILE A 76 -0.41 -4.34 2.57
C ILE A 76 0.05 -3.23 3.50
N GLN A 77 1.35 -3.11 3.72
CA GLN A 77 1.93 -2.04 4.52
C GLN A 77 3.22 -1.49 3.91
N GLY A 78 3.60 -0.31 4.33
CA GLY A 78 4.86 0.34 3.96
C GLY A 78 4.91 1.77 4.44
N ASN A 79 5.86 2.51 3.88
CA ASN A 79 6.05 3.91 4.21
C ASN A 79 6.32 4.75 2.97
N ILE A 80 6.13 6.05 3.11
CA ILE A 80 6.54 7.10 2.20
C ILE A 80 7.59 7.91 2.94
N ASP A 81 8.82 7.93 2.45
CA ASP A 81 10.02 8.41 3.14
C ASP A 81 10.29 9.91 2.97
N SER A 82 9.27 10.69 2.71
CA SER A 82 9.45 12.12 2.44
C SER A 82 8.35 12.98 3.05
N SER A 83 8.75 14.01 3.78
CA SER A 83 7.85 15.06 4.26
C SER A 83 7.26 15.91 3.13
N GLY A 84 7.98 16.04 2.02
CA GLY A 84 7.48 16.70 0.80
C GLY A 84 6.39 15.93 0.07
N HIS A 85 6.14 14.68 0.51
CA HIS A 85 5.03 13.85 0.10
C HIS A 85 4.03 13.79 1.26
N ASN A 86 3.02 14.63 1.22
CA ASN A 86 1.99 14.70 2.25
C ASN A 86 1.03 13.50 2.10
N ILE A 87 0.34 13.14 3.19
CA ILE A 87 -0.69 12.10 3.26
C ILE A 87 -1.74 12.20 2.15
N HIS A 88 -2.11 13.42 1.75
CA HIS A 88 -3.04 13.68 0.65
C HIS A 88 -2.52 13.29 -0.73
N GLN A 89 -1.27 12.82 -0.81
CA GLN A 89 -0.62 12.41 -2.05
C GLN A 89 -0.64 10.90 -2.25
N VAL A 90 -0.90 10.12 -1.20
CA VAL A 90 -1.31 8.72 -1.32
C VAL A 90 -2.80 8.72 -1.63
N ARG A 91 -3.14 8.83 -2.90
CA ARG A 91 -4.54 8.92 -3.32
C ARG A 91 -5.30 7.64 -3.03
N LYS A 92 -4.69 6.50 -3.35
CA LYS A 92 -5.24 5.17 -3.16
C LYS A 92 -4.17 4.12 -3.42
N ILE A 93 -4.40 2.92 -2.94
CA ILE A 93 -3.73 1.74 -3.45
C ILE A 93 -4.57 1.25 -4.63
N ARG A 94 -4.06 1.43 -5.85
CA ARG A 94 -4.71 0.96 -7.07
C ARG A 94 -4.52 -0.54 -7.19
N PHE A 95 -5.58 -1.25 -7.50
CA PHE A 95 -5.57 -2.69 -7.70
C PHE A 95 -5.67 -3.03 -9.18
N GLU A 96 -4.87 -4.01 -9.61
CA GLU A 96 -4.91 -4.59 -10.96
C GLU A 96 -4.81 -6.10 -10.84
N LYS A 97 -5.82 -6.78 -11.35
CA LYS A 97 -5.85 -8.24 -11.42
C LYS A 97 -5.22 -8.69 -12.72
N GLY A 98 -4.16 -9.50 -12.62
CA GLY A 98 -3.56 -10.15 -13.79
C GLY A 98 -4.41 -11.28 -14.35
N GLU A 99 -4.06 -11.71 -15.54
CA GLU A 99 -4.67 -12.87 -16.17
C GLU A 99 -4.28 -14.16 -15.46
N LEU A 100 -5.16 -15.16 -15.53
CA LEU A 100 -4.88 -16.48 -15.03
C LEU A 100 -3.86 -17.16 -15.98
N ASN A 101 -2.72 -17.57 -15.44
CA ASN A 101 -1.70 -18.32 -16.16
C ASN A 101 -1.56 -19.72 -15.53
N GLY A 102 -2.12 -20.72 -16.22
CA GLY A 102 -2.27 -22.05 -15.65
C GLY A 102 -3.18 -22.01 -14.41
N ASN A 103 -2.64 -22.38 -13.25
CA ASN A 103 -3.32 -22.33 -11.97
C ASN A 103 -2.88 -21.15 -11.07
N GLY A 104 -2.16 -20.19 -11.64
CA GLY A 104 -1.61 -19.04 -10.92
C GLY A 104 -2.25 -17.73 -11.35
N ILE A 105 -2.42 -16.79 -10.41
CA ILE A 105 -2.86 -15.42 -10.67
C ILE A 105 -1.94 -14.42 -9.99
N THR A 106 -1.71 -13.28 -10.64
CA THR A 106 -0.96 -12.17 -10.05
C THR A 106 -1.91 -11.01 -9.73
N LEU A 107 -1.87 -10.55 -8.48
CA LEU A 107 -2.59 -9.37 -7.99
C LEU A 107 -1.58 -8.26 -7.81
N ARG A 108 -1.76 -7.13 -8.47
CA ARG A 108 -0.86 -5.98 -8.42
C ARG A 108 -1.50 -4.82 -7.69
N TYR A 109 -0.77 -4.27 -6.75
CA TYR A 109 -1.18 -3.12 -5.96
C TYR A 109 -0.17 -1.99 -6.16
N TYR A 110 -0.68 -0.78 -6.44
CA TYR A 110 0.14 0.40 -6.72
C TYR A 110 -0.15 1.50 -5.71
N VAL A 111 0.85 1.85 -4.91
CA VAL A 111 0.81 3.01 -4.03
C VAL A 111 1.19 4.23 -4.86
N GLU A 112 0.18 4.99 -5.26
CA GLU A 112 0.34 6.19 -6.08
C GLU A 112 0.74 7.39 -5.21
N ILE A 113 1.98 7.85 -5.34
CA ILE A 113 2.56 8.95 -4.58
C ILE A 113 2.67 10.18 -5.48
N LYS A 114 2.29 11.35 -4.96
CA LYS A 114 2.37 12.62 -5.69
C LYS A 114 3.11 13.66 -4.86
N LYS A 115 4.14 14.27 -5.40
CA LYS A 115 4.87 15.38 -4.79
C LYS A 115 4.03 16.66 -4.70
N LYS A 116 4.08 17.36 -3.55
CA LYS A 116 3.49 18.70 -3.35
C LYS A 116 4.56 19.66 -2.91
N PRO A 117 5.05 20.50 -3.81
CA PRO A 117 6.02 21.51 -3.48
C PRO A 117 5.53 22.44 -2.35
N GLY A 118 6.43 22.85 -1.47
CA GLY A 118 6.16 23.81 -0.40
C GLY A 118 5.33 23.28 0.78
N LYS A 119 5.24 21.95 0.93
CA LYS A 119 4.58 21.28 2.07
C LYS A 119 5.54 20.47 2.94
N GLU A 120 6.86 20.71 2.78
CA GLU A 120 7.85 20.06 3.61
C GLU A 120 7.76 20.54 5.06
N SER A 121 7.93 19.60 6.00
CA SER A 121 7.99 19.88 7.43
C SER A 121 9.18 19.18 8.05
N ALA A 122 9.95 19.90 8.86
CA ALA A 122 11.11 19.34 9.56
C ALA A 122 10.70 18.31 10.62
N ASP A 123 9.47 18.39 11.13
CA ASP A 123 8.92 17.51 12.17
C ASP A 123 8.29 16.22 11.62
N VAL A 124 8.20 16.11 10.28
CA VAL A 124 7.63 14.97 9.58
C VAL A 124 8.68 14.34 8.69
N LYS A 125 8.94 13.06 8.85
CA LYS A 125 9.89 12.27 8.03
C LYS A 125 9.20 11.40 6.99
N GLY A 126 7.89 11.45 6.92
CA GLY A 126 7.09 10.68 5.99
C GLY A 126 5.83 10.13 6.62
N TYR A 127 5.31 9.08 6.02
CA TYR A 127 4.03 8.48 6.43
C TYR A 127 4.08 6.96 6.33
N ASN A 128 3.59 6.27 7.35
CA ASN A 128 3.28 4.86 7.28
C ASN A 128 1.90 4.66 6.68
N TYR A 129 1.71 3.62 5.88
CA TYR A 129 0.40 3.22 5.38
C TYR A 129 0.14 1.75 5.64
N THR A 130 -1.14 1.40 5.88
CA THR A 130 -1.62 0.02 5.97
C THR A 130 -2.99 -0.11 5.32
N LYS A 131 -3.23 -1.23 4.65
CA LYS A 131 -4.52 -1.60 4.08
C LYS A 131 -4.72 -3.09 4.19
N ASP A 132 -5.84 -3.50 4.75
CA ASP A 132 -6.25 -4.90 4.79
C ASP A 132 -7.11 -5.19 3.56
N GLU A 133 -6.92 -6.33 2.95
CA GLU A 133 -7.60 -6.77 1.73
C GLU A 133 -8.13 -8.19 1.91
N THR A 134 -9.27 -8.45 1.27
CA THR A 134 -9.83 -9.80 1.17
C THR A 134 -9.96 -10.16 -0.30
N TYR A 135 -9.34 -11.26 -0.70
CA TYR A 135 -9.44 -11.80 -2.05
C TYR A 135 -10.19 -13.12 -2.04
N ASN A 136 -11.27 -13.21 -2.81
CA ASN A 136 -12.02 -14.45 -3.02
C ASN A 136 -11.25 -15.30 -4.04
N ILE A 137 -10.84 -16.51 -3.62
CA ILE A 137 -10.01 -17.42 -4.39
C ILE A 137 -10.90 -18.21 -5.37
N PRO A 138 -10.76 -18.03 -6.68
CA PRO A 138 -11.47 -18.87 -7.65
C PRO A 138 -11.05 -20.34 -7.53
N ASN A 139 -11.95 -21.27 -7.87
CA ASN A 139 -11.71 -22.71 -7.74
C ASN A 139 -10.47 -23.21 -8.51
N ASP A 140 -10.16 -22.58 -9.64
CA ASP A 140 -9.06 -22.97 -10.52
C ASP A 140 -7.70 -22.39 -10.07
N VAL A 141 -7.69 -21.47 -9.11
CA VAL A 141 -6.48 -20.79 -8.64
C VAL A 141 -5.84 -21.58 -7.51
N LYS A 142 -4.60 -22.02 -7.72
CA LYS A 142 -3.75 -22.69 -6.72
C LYS A 142 -2.59 -21.82 -6.23
N ILE A 143 -2.20 -20.84 -7.01
CA ILE A 143 -1.08 -19.94 -6.68
C ILE A 143 -1.55 -18.51 -6.82
N ILE A 144 -1.37 -17.71 -5.77
CA ILE A 144 -1.66 -16.28 -5.78
C ILE A 144 -0.34 -15.55 -5.51
N LYS A 145 0.14 -14.82 -6.51
CA LYS A 145 1.25 -13.90 -6.35
C LYS A 145 0.69 -12.50 -6.10
N ILE A 146 1.15 -11.84 -5.05
CA ILE A 146 0.80 -10.46 -4.77
C ILE A 146 2.06 -9.61 -4.93
N GLU A 147 1.96 -8.54 -5.68
CA GLU A 147 3.02 -7.57 -5.96
C GLU A 147 2.58 -6.19 -5.50
N LEU A 148 3.44 -5.50 -4.76
CA LEU A 148 3.23 -4.12 -4.32
C LEU A 148 4.24 -3.21 -5.01
N TYR A 149 3.72 -2.21 -5.69
CA TYR A 149 4.50 -1.21 -6.42
C TYR A 149 4.35 0.17 -5.78
N GLU A 150 5.44 0.93 -5.78
CA GLU A 150 5.43 2.37 -5.57
C GLU A 150 5.38 3.05 -6.93
N ASP A 151 4.38 3.90 -7.15
CA ASP A 151 4.17 4.67 -8.37
C ASP A 151 4.23 6.16 -8.05
N ARG A 152 5.36 6.81 -8.41
CA ARG A 152 5.59 8.24 -8.18
C ARG A 152 5.05 9.04 -9.35
N ILE A 153 3.80 9.48 -9.22
CA ILE A 153 3.10 10.23 -10.25
C ILE A 153 3.73 11.63 -10.39
N ASN A 154 4.20 11.96 -11.59
CA ASN A 154 4.79 13.26 -11.98
C ASN A 154 6.20 13.56 -11.42
N ASP A 155 6.96 12.58 -10.92
CA ASP A 155 8.35 12.82 -10.55
C ASP A 155 9.26 12.90 -11.81
N ALA A 156 8.95 12.10 -12.84
CA ALA A 156 9.51 12.18 -14.19
C ALA A 156 8.52 11.61 -15.21
N PRO A 157 8.51 12.09 -16.48
CA PRO A 157 7.57 11.60 -17.50
C PRO A 157 7.62 10.10 -17.76
N ASP A 158 8.78 9.46 -17.54
CA ASP A 158 9.04 8.06 -17.84
C ASP A 158 9.28 7.19 -16.60
N SER A 159 8.92 7.66 -15.39
CA SER A 159 9.11 6.88 -14.19
C SER A 159 8.17 5.67 -14.18
N LYS A 160 8.77 4.48 -14.26
CA LYS A 160 8.01 3.22 -14.15
C LYS A 160 7.73 2.91 -12.67
N PRO A 161 6.57 2.31 -12.35
CA PRO A 161 6.31 1.81 -11.01
C PRO A 161 7.41 0.87 -10.53
N LYS A 162 7.89 1.08 -9.31
CA LYS A 162 8.95 0.27 -8.68
C LYS A 162 8.33 -0.83 -7.83
N LEU A 163 8.67 -2.09 -8.08
CA LEU A 163 8.31 -3.20 -7.19
C LEU A 163 9.00 -3.01 -5.83
N ILE A 164 8.25 -2.92 -4.74
CA ILE A 164 8.76 -2.70 -3.38
C ILE A 164 8.51 -3.88 -2.44
N ALA A 165 7.52 -4.73 -2.71
CA ALA A 165 7.31 -6.00 -2.01
C ALA A 165 6.58 -6.99 -2.90
N GLN A 166 6.82 -8.29 -2.65
CA GLN A 166 6.05 -9.37 -3.27
C GLN A 166 5.88 -10.53 -2.30
N GLN A 167 4.77 -11.26 -2.45
CA GLN A 167 4.50 -12.47 -1.68
C GLN A 167 3.77 -13.48 -2.55
N ILE A 168 4.10 -14.77 -2.38
CA ILE A 168 3.46 -15.88 -3.07
C ILE A 168 2.72 -16.73 -2.03
N PHE A 169 1.45 -17.00 -2.30
CA PHE A 169 0.60 -17.85 -1.49
C PHE A 169 0.15 -19.04 -2.33
N ASN A 170 0.36 -20.23 -1.80
CA ASN A 170 -0.16 -21.45 -2.42
C ASN A 170 -1.56 -21.72 -1.86
N SER A 171 -2.54 -21.99 -2.71
CA SER A 171 -3.87 -22.40 -2.28
C SER A 171 -3.81 -23.80 -1.69
N PHE A 172 -4.60 -24.06 -0.66
CA PHE A 172 -4.75 -25.40 -0.13
C PHE A 172 -5.72 -26.18 -1.02
N VAL A 173 -5.37 -27.42 -1.29
CA VAL A 173 -6.28 -28.40 -1.86
C VAL A 173 -7.43 -28.58 -0.86
N LYS A 174 -8.68 -28.49 -1.29
CA LYS A 174 -9.80 -29.01 -0.51
C LYS A 174 -9.56 -30.53 -0.33
N ILE A 175 -9.24 -30.96 0.90
CA ILE A 175 -9.25 -32.37 1.28
C ILE A 175 -10.69 -32.80 1.41
#